data_264310aaeb7e5ff0d91530e109682cc5
#
_entry.id   264310aaeb7e5ff0d91530e109682cc5
#
_cell.length_a   1.000
_cell.length_b   1.000
_cell.length_c   1.000
_cell.angle_alpha   90.00
_cell.angle_beta   90.00
_cell.angle_gamma   90.00
#
_symmetry.space_group_name_H-M   'P 1'
#
loop_
_entity.id
_entity.type
_entity.pdbx_description
1 polymer ?
#
loop_
_entity_poly.entity_id
_entity_poly.type
_entity_poly.pdbx_seq_one_letter_code
_entity_poly.pdbx_strand_id
1 'polypeptide(L)'
;MALLAVGANRQFVAMTGVNAVLQGTPHIGHGCFTMEGFNPDKVMKTLADYGIRPRGSAVGPPGPMVSYVTMRMEDRGGAKGGTPELYFTDPDGILMQIQDVKYCGGSGYLGEVCA
;
A
#
# COMPACT_ATOMS: atom_id res chain seq x y z
N MET A 1 -12.45 -5.65 -9.12
CA MET A 1 -11.92 -4.33 -8.73
C MET A 1 -12.10 -3.37 -9.88
N ALA A 2 -12.55 -2.18 -9.61
CA ALA A 2 -12.67 -1.11 -10.60
C ALA A 2 -11.71 0.02 -10.24
N LEU A 3 -11.06 0.64 -11.25
CA LEU A 3 -10.23 1.82 -11.03
C LEU A 3 -10.91 3.03 -11.70
N LEU A 4 -11.06 4.08 -10.92
CA LEU A 4 -11.50 5.38 -11.41
C LEU A 4 -10.29 6.29 -11.50
N ALA A 5 -9.93 6.71 -12.70
CA ALA A 5 -8.87 7.69 -12.90
C ALA A 5 -9.28 9.06 -12.32
N VAL A 6 -8.34 9.73 -11.68
CA VAL A 6 -8.56 11.05 -11.08
C VAL A 6 -7.60 12.04 -11.72
N GLY A 7 -8.16 13.03 -12.42
CA GLY A 7 -7.34 14.02 -13.09
C GLY A 7 -6.61 13.51 -14.32
N ALA A 8 -5.58 14.22 -14.73
CA ALA A 8 -4.79 13.93 -15.94
C ALA A 8 -3.55 13.04 -15.65
N ASN A 9 -3.28 12.75 -14.39
CA ASN A 9 -2.12 11.96 -13.96
C ASN A 9 -2.54 10.53 -13.61
N ARG A 10 -1.55 9.73 -13.18
CA ARG A 10 -1.74 8.31 -12.84
C ARG A 10 -2.41 8.07 -11.48
N GLN A 11 -3.19 9.03 -11.03
CA GLN A 11 -3.93 8.92 -9.78
C GLN A 11 -5.25 8.20 -10.02
N PHE A 12 -5.64 7.37 -9.10
CA PHE A 12 -6.89 6.62 -9.21
C PHE A 12 -7.48 6.27 -7.85
N VAL A 13 -8.76 6.02 -7.85
CA VAL A 13 -9.45 5.39 -6.73
C VAL A 13 -9.74 3.94 -7.11
N ALA A 14 -9.22 3.01 -6.34
CA ALA A 14 -9.49 1.59 -6.49
C ALA A 14 -10.74 1.23 -5.68
N MET A 15 -11.75 0.68 -6.35
CA MET A 15 -12.96 0.19 -5.69
C MET A 15 -12.98 -1.34 -5.79
N THR A 16 -12.99 -1.99 -4.65
CA THR A 16 -13.16 -3.44 -4.58
C THR A 16 -14.60 -3.74 -4.17
N GLY A 17 -15.28 -4.54 -4.98
CA GLY A 17 -16.61 -5.01 -4.64
C GLY A 17 -16.55 -5.97 -3.45
N VAL A 18 -17.55 -5.88 -2.60
CA VAL A 18 -17.78 -6.86 -1.57
C VAL A 18 -18.44 -8.05 -2.25
N ASN A 19 -17.77 -9.18 -2.30
CA ASN A 19 -18.43 -10.42 -2.70
C ASN A 19 -19.30 -10.92 -1.52
N ALA A 20 -20.18 -11.87 -1.77
CA ALA A 20 -21.11 -12.40 -0.77
C ALA A 20 -20.45 -12.98 0.50
N VAL A 21 -19.12 -13.15 0.47
CA VAL A 21 -18.33 -13.69 1.58
C VAL A 21 -17.79 -12.57 2.48
N LEU A 22 -17.57 -11.39 1.92
CA LEU A 22 -17.08 -10.22 2.67
C LEU A 22 -18.27 -9.37 3.11
N GLN A 23 -18.87 -9.77 4.21
CA GLN A 23 -19.91 -8.98 4.86
C GLN A 23 -19.24 -7.87 5.67
N GLY A 24 -19.19 -6.69 5.09
CA GLY A 24 -18.62 -5.53 5.77
C GLY A 24 -19.35 -4.27 5.40
N THR A 25 -19.30 -3.29 6.29
CA THR A 25 -19.75 -1.93 6.00
C THR A 25 -18.79 -1.32 4.95
N PRO A 26 -19.29 -0.60 3.95
CA PRO A 26 -18.44 0.15 3.04
C PRO A 26 -17.47 1.06 3.82
N HIS A 27 -16.19 1.00 3.49
CA HIS A 27 -15.16 1.77 4.16
C HIS A 27 -14.00 2.07 3.22
N ILE A 28 -13.15 3.02 3.61
CA ILE A 28 -11.90 3.29 2.93
C ILE A 28 -10.86 2.30 3.45
N GLY A 29 -10.29 1.47 2.57
CA GLY A 29 -9.31 0.47 2.95
C GLY A 29 -7.98 1.09 3.38
N HIS A 30 -7.41 1.93 2.54
CA HIS A 30 -6.20 2.68 2.84
C HIS A 30 -5.98 3.80 1.81
N GLY A 31 -5.15 4.78 2.16
CA GLY A 31 -4.57 5.74 1.24
C GLY A 31 -3.20 5.27 0.78
N CYS A 32 -2.81 5.62 -0.44
CA CYS A 32 -1.50 5.28 -0.98
C CYS A 32 -0.80 6.53 -1.51
N PHE A 33 0.47 6.68 -1.16
CA PHE A 33 1.34 7.75 -1.62
C PHE A 33 2.54 7.18 -2.37
N THR A 34 3.02 7.93 -3.33
CA THR A 34 4.28 7.64 -4.00
C THR A 34 5.36 8.59 -3.53
N MET A 35 6.59 8.11 -3.49
CA MET A 35 7.75 8.85 -3.02
C MET A 35 8.92 8.64 -3.96
N GLU A 36 9.57 9.72 -4.37
CA GLU A 36 10.81 9.62 -5.12
C GLU A 36 11.94 9.09 -4.22
N GLY A 37 12.75 8.21 -4.77
CA GLY A 37 13.86 7.63 -4.02
C GLY A 37 13.41 6.80 -2.82
N PHE A 38 12.27 6.13 -2.94
CA PHE A 38 11.72 5.29 -1.88
C PHE A 38 12.70 4.22 -1.45
N ASN A 39 13.01 4.22 -0.16
CA ASN A 39 13.79 3.19 0.50
C ASN A 39 13.04 2.77 1.75
N PRO A 40 12.53 1.53 1.81
CA PRO A 40 11.71 1.09 2.93
C PRO A 40 12.40 1.23 4.29
N ASP A 41 13.68 0.89 4.37
CA ASP A 41 14.41 0.94 5.64
C ASP A 41 14.55 2.37 6.16
N LYS A 42 14.84 3.32 5.28
CA LYS A 42 14.92 4.73 5.65
C LYS A 42 13.57 5.28 6.08
N VAL A 43 12.50 4.94 5.37
CA VAL A 43 11.15 5.38 5.71
C VAL A 43 10.72 4.78 7.05
N MET A 44 10.95 3.49 7.26
CA MET A 44 10.62 2.84 8.54
C MET A 44 11.38 3.47 9.71
N LYS A 45 12.67 3.80 9.51
CA LYS A 45 13.45 4.49 10.52
C LYS A 45 12.87 5.86 10.85
N THR A 46 12.52 6.64 9.82
CA THR A 46 11.90 7.95 10.01
C THR A 46 10.58 7.83 10.75
N LEU A 47 9.74 6.88 10.38
CA LEU A 47 8.47 6.62 11.07
C LEU A 47 8.69 6.24 12.54
N ALA A 48 9.70 5.44 12.84
CA ALA A 48 10.05 5.05 14.20
C ALA A 48 10.50 6.26 15.05
N ASP A 49 11.23 7.19 14.44
CA ASP A 49 11.63 8.45 15.10
C ASP A 49 10.41 9.30 15.49
N TYR A 50 9.29 9.14 14.80
CA TYR A 50 8.01 9.78 15.12
C TYR A 50 7.05 8.91 15.94
N GLY A 51 7.51 7.77 16.44
CA GLY A 51 6.72 6.89 17.30
C GLY A 51 5.93 5.80 16.58
N ILE A 52 6.01 5.71 15.25
CA ILE A 52 5.41 4.64 14.47
C ILE A 52 6.42 3.49 14.35
N ARG A 53 6.26 2.47 15.16
CA ARG A 53 7.28 1.42 15.32
C ARG A 53 7.02 0.22 14.40
N PRO A 54 8.08 -0.45 13.92
CA PRO A 54 7.92 -1.70 13.20
C PRO A 54 7.14 -2.71 14.04
N ARG A 55 6.14 -3.36 13.42
CA ARG A 55 5.35 -4.37 14.14
C ARG A 55 6.06 -5.72 14.30
N GLY A 56 7.23 -5.89 13.66
CA GLY A 56 7.99 -7.13 13.72
C GLY A 56 7.28 -8.30 13.05
N SER A 57 7.23 -9.43 13.72
CA SER A 57 6.59 -10.66 13.21
C SER A 57 5.10 -10.75 13.49
N ALA A 58 4.48 -9.72 14.04
CA ALA A 58 3.05 -9.71 14.28
C ALA A 58 2.26 -9.85 12.98
N VAL A 59 1.19 -10.63 13.01
CA VAL A 59 0.30 -10.89 11.88
C VAL A 59 -1.12 -10.45 12.20
N GLY A 60 -1.94 -10.36 11.18
CA GLY A 60 -3.32 -9.92 11.31
C GLY A 60 -3.50 -8.42 11.13
N PRO A 61 -4.67 -7.87 11.45
CA PRO A 61 -4.93 -6.44 11.33
C PRO A 61 -3.94 -5.64 12.18
N PRO A 62 -3.26 -4.63 11.60
CA PRO A 62 -2.33 -3.81 12.36
C PRO A 62 -3.07 -2.92 13.35
N GLY A 63 -2.54 -2.81 14.57
CA GLY A 63 -2.95 -1.81 15.53
C GLY A 63 -2.46 -0.41 15.14
N PRO A 64 -2.74 0.62 15.95
CA PRO A 64 -2.27 1.98 15.67
C PRO A 64 -0.77 2.12 15.86
N MET A 65 -0.17 3.10 15.19
CA MET A 65 1.24 3.51 15.34
C MET A 65 2.25 2.40 15.06
N VAL A 66 1.99 1.60 14.04
CA VAL A 66 2.90 0.53 13.59
C VAL A 66 3.21 0.65 12.11
N SER A 67 4.35 0.08 11.71
CA SER A 67 4.77 -0.01 10.30
C SER A 67 5.20 -1.43 9.95
N TYR A 68 5.08 -1.76 8.67
CA TYR A 68 5.55 -3.02 8.13
C TYR A 68 5.74 -2.92 6.62
N VAL A 69 6.54 -3.83 6.06
CA VAL A 69 6.76 -3.93 4.62
C VAL A 69 6.22 -5.26 4.12
N THR A 70 5.50 -5.21 3.03
CA THR A 70 5.12 -6.39 2.26
C THR A 70 5.83 -6.38 0.91
N MET A 71 6.05 -7.54 0.33
CA MET A 71 6.63 -7.67 -0.99
C MET A 71 5.56 -8.14 -1.96
N ARG A 72 5.25 -7.34 -2.95
CA ARG A 72 4.42 -7.77 -4.07
C ARG A 72 5.29 -8.60 -4.99
N MET A 73 5.07 -9.89 -5.01
CA MET A 73 5.84 -10.83 -5.83
C MET A 73 5.39 -10.83 -7.29
N GLU A 74 6.16 -11.47 -8.15
CA GLU A 74 5.97 -11.49 -9.61
C GLU A 74 4.60 -12.03 -10.03
N ASP A 75 4.10 -13.05 -9.34
CA ASP A 75 2.78 -13.66 -9.59
C ASP A 75 1.61 -12.70 -9.32
N ARG A 76 1.87 -11.63 -8.59
CA ARG A 76 0.92 -10.56 -8.30
C ARG A 76 1.27 -9.25 -9.02
N GLY A 77 2.11 -9.32 -10.04
CA GLY A 77 2.52 -8.17 -10.85
C GLY A 77 3.67 -7.35 -10.29
N GLY A 78 4.37 -7.85 -9.30
CA GLY A 78 5.57 -7.21 -8.78
C GLY A 78 6.78 -7.38 -9.72
N ALA A 79 7.83 -6.63 -9.46
CA ALA A 79 9.09 -6.77 -10.14
C ALA A 79 9.77 -8.11 -9.80
N LYS A 80 10.78 -8.48 -10.60
CA LYS A 80 11.60 -9.66 -10.31
C LYS A 80 12.23 -9.52 -8.92
N GLY A 81 11.96 -10.51 -8.07
CA GLY A 81 12.41 -10.48 -6.67
C GLY A 81 11.50 -9.72 -5.73
N GLY A 82 10.40 -9.18 -6.22
CA GLY A 82 9.39 -8.48 -5.45
C GLY A 82 9.50 -6.95 -5.49
N THR A 83 8.37 -6.31 -5.34
CA THR A 83 8.26 -4.84 -5.22
C THR A 83 7.87 -4.50 -3.79
N PRO A 84 8.66 -3.69 -3.07
CA PRO A 84 8.33 -3.36 -1.69
C PRO A 84 7.15 -2.39 -1.62
N GLU A 85 6.23 -2.67 -0.71
CA GLU A 85 5.11 -1.82 -0.32
C GLU A 85 5.21 -1.59 1.19
N LEU A 86 5.36 -0.36 1.62
CA LEU A 86 5.42 -0.03 3.03
C LEU A 86 4.05 0.43 3.50
N TYR A 87 3.60 -0.13 4.61
CA TYR A 87 2.37 0.25 5.28
C TYR A 87 2.65 0.81 6.67
N PHE A 88 1.86 1.76 7.08
CA PHE A 88 1.86 2.25 8.46
C PHE A 88 0.46 2.70 8.87
N THR A 89 0.24 2.74 10.16
CA THR A 89 -1.01 3.21 10.74
C THR A 89 -0.78 4.48 11.55
N ASP A 90 -1.75 5.38 11.51
CA ASP A 90 -1.78 6.58 12.33
C ASP A 90 -2.29 6.28 13.76
N PRO A 91 -2.37 7.30 14.67
CA PRO A 91 -2.88 7.08 16.02
C PRO A 91 -4.31 6.53 16.07
N ASP A 92 -5.12 6.75 15.05
CA ASP A 92 -6.48 6.25 14.95
C ASP A 92 -6.56 4.86 14.24
N GLY A 93 -5.42 4.33 13.83
CA GLY A 93 -5.36 3.04 13.13
C GLY A 93 -5.66 3.12 11.63
N ILE A 94 -5.69 4.32 11.05
CA ILE A 94 -5.90 4.49 9.61
C ILE A 94 -4.67 3.99 8.85
N LEU A 95 -4.90 3.08 7.91
CA LEU A 95 -3.84 2.44 7.14
C LEU A 95 -3.41 3.32 5.97
N MET A 96 -2.12 3.54 5.87
CA MET A 96 -1.48 4.26 4.77
C MET A 96 -0.44 3.38 4.10
N GLN A 97 -0.25 3.56 2.80
CA GLN A 97 0.77 2.88 2.02
C GLN A 97 1.71 3.90 1.39
N ILE A 98 3.00 3.59 1.38
CA ILE A 98 4.03 4.35 0.65
C ILE A 98 4.77 3.40 -0.27
N GLN A 99 5.06 3.87 -1.49
CA GLN A 99 5.77 3.12 -2.51
C GLN A 99 6.59 4.07 -3.39
N ASP A 100 7.48 3.51 -4.22
CA ASP A 100 8.25 4.29 -5.16
C ASP A 100 7.35 4.89 -6.26
N VAL A 101 7.70 6.08 -6.76
CA VAL A 101 7.00 6.72 -7.88
C VAL A 101 7.05 5.88 -9.17
N LYS A 102 8.04 4.99 -9.28
CA LYS A 102 8.18 4.04 -10.38
C LYS A 102 7.47 2.71 -10.12
N TYR A 103 6.75 2.61 -9.00
CA TYR A 103 6.02 1.41 -8.65
C TYR A 103 5.03 1.05 -9.74
N CYS A 104 5.12 -0.20 -10.16
CA CYS A 104 4.19 -0.83 -11.06
C CYS A 104 3.72 -2.12 -10.41
N GLY A 105 2.62 -2.05 -9.70
CA GLY A 105 2.16 -3.13 -8.82
C GLY A 105 1.08 -3.99 -9.42
N GLY A 106 1.01 -4.12 -10.73
CA GLY A 106 -0.02 -4.94 -11.32
C GLY A 106 0.35 -5.49 -12.67
N SER A 107 -0.19 -6.63 -13.01
CA SER A 107 -0.27 -7.13 -14.38
C SER A 107 -1.58 -6.66 -15.00
N GLY A 108 -1.59 -6.45 -16.30
CA GLY A 108 -2.78 -6.00 -17.03
C GLY A 108 -3.25 -4.62 -16.55
N TYR A 109 -4.32 -4.61 -15.85
CA TYR A 109 -5.03 -3.42 -15.45
C TYR A 109 -4.22 -2.38 -14.65
N LEU A 110 -3.39 -2.82 -13.69
CA LEU A 110 -2.50 -1.93 -12.96
C LEU A 110 -1.18 -1.69 -13.72
N GLY A 111 -0.76 -2.63 -14.54
CA GLY A 111 0.42 -2.48 -15.39
C GLY A 111 0.27 -1.34 -16.39
N GLU A 112 -0.90 -1.14 -16.94
CA GLU A 112 -1.16 -0.05 -17.88
C GLU A 112 -1.10 1.32 -17.22
N VAL A 113 -1.45 1.42 -15.94
CA VAL A 113 -1.35 2.67 -15.17
C VAL A 113 0.11 3.05 -14.92
N CYS A 114 1.00 2.07 -14.88
CA CYS A 114 2.42 2.25 -14.60
C CYS A 114 3.28 2.53 -15.86
N ALA A 115 2.74 2.22 -16.98
CA ALA A 115 3.47 2.36 -18.27
C ALA A 115 3.71 3.83 -18.65
#